data_13b6930f7a1350ddda5c0b56bedf9644
#
_entry.id   13b6930f7a1350ddda5c0b56bedf9644
#
_cell.length_a   1.000
_cell.length_b   1.000
_cell.length_c   1.000
_cell.angle_alpha   90.00
_cell.angle_beta   90.00
_cell.angle_gamma   90.00
#
_symmetry.space_group_name_H-M   'P 1'
#
loop_
_entity.id
_entity.type
_entity.pdbx_description
1 polymer ?
#
loop_
_entity_poly.entity_id
_entity_poly.type
_entity_poly.pdbx_seq_one_letter_code
_entity_poly.pdbx_strand_id
1 'polypeptide(L)'
;MIKESNLIEYIKTLGLEVNTTTKARGHLGFFLDGRIDISKNTPKDRIIPTLLHEFTHYVHSKLEKNIAKRGGSLEVIFNQDDVSEIFNELLEVTHFVDKNSLHKRLSEHKELVKNKIKELDNEVKKEYPNFQRSKKFKELDKIVKKSNAKYFLRYDRVKLRGWLFQKPKVYAIENIERDFPELKPAVIAFIRLKSYQKKQARIAQRINKLNKYYERPTELFARFIEGLYEADEEIRELAPITTCRFFELLQQGYYKNLKEVFTKIVKIC
;
A
#
# COMPACT_ATOMS: atom_id res chain seq x y z
N MET A 1 6.29 -2.17 29.81
CA MET A 1 6.56 -2.70 28.45
C MET A 1 6.01 -4.10 28.37
N ILE A 2 5.16 -4.39 27.39
CA ILE A 2 4.52 -5.70 27.19
C ILE A 2 5.59 -6.70 26.77
N LYS A 3 5.50 -7.92 27.31
CA LYS A 3 6.26 -9.05 26.78
C LYS A 3 5.46 -9.69 25.64
N GLU A 4 6.07 -9.88 24.49
CA GLU A 4 5.50 -10.56 23.32
C GLU A 4 4.85 -11.90 23.71
N SER A 5 5.55 -12.68 24.58
CA SER A 5 5.04 -13.97 25.08
C SER A 5 3.67 -13.86 25.73
N ASN A 6 3.43 -12.83 26.54
CA ASN A 6 2.19 -12.68 27.29
C ASN A 6 1.00 -12.37 26.34
N LEU A 7 1.25 -11.58 25.29
CA LEU A 7 0.24 -11.30 24.28
C LEU A 7 -0.09 -12.56 23.47
N ILE A 8 0.94 -13.30 23.06
CA ILE A 8 0.76 -14.56 22.32
C ILE A 8 -0.01 -15.60 23.15
N GLU A 9 0.36 -15.75 24.43
CA GLU A 9 -0.36 -16.65 25.33
C GLU A 9 -1.83 -16.26 25.47
N TYR A 10 -2.09 -14.98 25.70
CA TYR A 10 -3.48 -14.49 25.77
C TYR A 10 -4.26 -14.80 24.50
N ILE A 11 -3.71 -14.50 23.32
CA ILE A 11 -4.35 -14.78 22.03
C ILE A 11 -4.66 -16.28 21.88
N LYS A 12 -3.73 -17.15 22.31
CA LYS A 12 -3.95 -18.60 22.30
C LYS A 12 -5.06 -19.07 23.23
N THR A 13 -5.26 -18.41 24.41
CA THR A 13 -6.39 -18.75 25.31
C THR A 13 -7.75 -18.50 24.67
N LEU A 14 -7.82 -17.65 23.65
CA LEU A 14 -9.03 -17.38 22.87
C LEU A 14 -9.29 -18.39 21.76
N GLY A 15 -8.44 -19.43 21.65
CA GLY A 15 -8.55 -20.48 20.63
C GLY A 15 -7.94 -20.09 19.27
N LEU A 16 -7.09 -19.05 19.24
CA LEU A 16 -6.39 -18.65 18.04
C LEU A 16 -5.01 -19.30 17.94
N GLU A 17 -4.62 -19.71 16.75
CA GLU A 17 -3.25 -20.11 16.47
C GLU A 17 -2.38 -18.87 16.18
N VAL A 18 -1.17 -18.83 16.73
CA VAL A 18 -0.19 -17.78 16.44
C VAL A 18 1.09 -18.40 15.93
N ASN A 19 1.52 -17.99 14.73
CA ASN A 19 2.75 -18.43 14.09
C ASN A 19 3.61 -17.21 13.72
N THR A 20 4.83 -17.14 14.26
CA THR A 20 5.77 -16.03 14.04
C THR A 20 6.88 -16.34 13.05
N THR A 21 6.83 -17.49 12.37
CA THR A 21 7.88 -17.98 11.47
C THR A 21 7.45 -18.06 10.00
N THR A 22 6.30 -17.49 9.68
CA THR A 22 5.71 -17.57 8.33
C THR A 22 6.54 -16.79 7.30
N LYS A 23 6.69 -17.35 6.10
CA LYS A 23 7.33 -16.67 4.96
C LYS A 23 6.29 -15.81 4.22
N ALA A 24 5.82 -14.72 4.84
CA ALA A 24 4.95 -13.78 4.16
C ALA A 24 5.75 -12.89 3.21
N ARG A 25 5.30 -12.74 1.94
CA ARG A 25 5.90 -11.83 0.96
C ARG A 25 5.09 -10.54 0.91
N GLY A 26 5.67 -9.44 1.41
CA GLY A 26 5.10 -8.10 1.29
C GLY A 26 4.09 -7.72 2.38
N HIS A 27 3.89 -8.57 3.39
CA HIS A 27 3.07 -8.30 4.57
C HIS A 27 3.89 -8.60 5.84
N LEU A 28 3.65 -7.84 6.91
CA LEU A 28 4.26 -8.09 8.22
C LEU A 28 3.50 -9.20 8.96
N GLY A 29 2.19 -9.25 8.80
CA GLY A 29 1.31 -10.27 9.34
C GLY A 29 0.04 -10.44 8.50
N PHE A 30 -0.79 -11.40 8.88
CA PHE A 30 -2.16 -11.56 8.39
C PHE A 30 -2.98 -12.43 9.34
N PHE A 31 -4.27 -12.12 9.46
CA PHE A 31 -5.27 -12.91 10.14
C PHE A 31 -6.13 -13.67 9.14
N LEU A 32 -6.25 -14.98 9.31
CA LEU A 32 -7.09 -15.83 8.47
C LEU A 32 -7.63 -17.01 9.27
N ASP A 33 -8.95 -17.22 9.26
CA ASP A 33 -9.64 -18.41 9.78
C ASP A 33 -9.17 -18.90 11.16
N GLY A 34 -9.07 -17.96 12.11
CA GLY A 34 -8.67 -18.30 13.49
C GLY A 34 -7.16 -18.43 13.70
N ARG A 35 -6.35 -18.01 12.73
CA ARG A 35 -4.90 -18.01 12.84
C ARG A 35 -4.32 -16.63 12.56
N ILE A 36 -3.34 -16.23 13.37
CA ILE A 36 -2.50 -15.04 13.13
C ILE A 36 -1.10 -15.52 12.72
N ASP A 37 -0.68 -15.10 11.54
CA ASP A 37 0.65 -15.37 11.02
C ASP A 37 1.48 -14.07 11.00
N ILE A 38 2.65 -14.08 11.62
CA ILE A 38 3.62 -12.97 11.56
C ILE A 38 4.78 -13.38 10.67
N SER A 39 5.19 -12.48 9.79
CA SER A 39 6.33 -12.75 8.92
C SER A 39 7.63 -12.88 9.72
N LYS A 40 8.42 -13.90 9.44
CA LYS A 40 9.76 -14.08 10.04
C LYS A 40 10.72 -12.90 9.79
N ASN A 41 10.41 -12.05 8.81
CA ASN A 41 11.18 -10.86 8.48
C ASN A 41 10.64 -9.58 9.16
N THR A 42 9.61 -9.70 10.00
CA THR A 42 9.07 -8.57 10.76
C THR A 42 10.13 -8.10 11.76
N PRO A 43 10.50 -6.83 11.77
CA PRO A 43 11.41 -6.27 12.77
C PRO A 43 10.89 -6.52 14.20
N LYS A 44 11.78 -6.71 15.17
CA LYS A 44 11.40 -7.06 16.55
C LYS A 44 10.49 -6.03 17.20
N ASP A 45 10.74 -4.77 16.97
CA ASP A 45 9.93 -3.63 17.43
C ASP A 45 8.54 -3.58 16.79
N ARG A 46 8.37 -4.22 15.65
CA ARG A 46 7.09 -4.28 14.91
C ARG A 46 6.27 -5.55 15.19
N ILE A 47 6.79 -6.51 15.95
CA ILE A 47 6.06 -7.78 16.20
C ILE A 47 4.79 -7.52 16.99
N ILE A 48 4.89 -6.82 18.14
CA ILE A 48 3.73 -6.53 19.00
C ILE A 48 2.70 -5.64 18.29
N PRO A 49 3.08 -4.50 17.67
CA PRO A 49 2.13 -3.72 16.87
C PRO A 49 1.41 -4.54 15.80
N THR A 50 2.15 -5.40 15.08
CA THR A 50 1.56 -6.27 14.06
C THR A 50 0.62 -7.32 14.66
N LEU A 51 0.99 -7.92 15.80
CA LEU A 51 0.09 -8.85 16.51
C LEU A 51 -1.21 -8.17 16.95
N LEU A 52 -1.14 -6.94 17.48
CA LEU A 52 -2.31 -6.16 17.86
C LEU A 52 -3.18 -5.81 16.65
N HIS A 53 -2.56 -5.43 15.54
CA HIS A 53 -3.25 -5.17 14.29
C HIS A 53 -4.04 -6.40 13.82
N GLU A 54 -3.38 -7.56 13.72
CA GLU A 54 -4.04 -8.80 13.26
C GLU A 54 -5.07 -9.31 14.27
N PHE A 55 -4.81 -9.14 15.57
CA PHE A 55 -5.77 -9.45 16.62
C PHE A 55 -7.03 -8.57 16.54
N THR A 56 -6.89 -7.32 16.14
CA THR A 56 -8.03 -6.42 15.94
C THR A 56 -8.94 -6.91 14.81
N HIS A 57 -8.39 -7.48 13.75
CA HIS A 57 -9.21 -8.14 12.72
C HIS A 57 -10.03 -9.30 13.28
N TYR A 58 -9.46 -10.10 14.19
CA TYR A 58 -10.23 -11.12 14.90
C TYR A 58 -11.36 -10.51 15.75
N VAL A 59 -11.07 -9.48 16.54
CA VAL A 59 -12.10 -8.81 17.37
C VAL A 59 -13.22 -8.29 16.50
N HIS A 60 -12.90 -7.60 15.42
CA HIS A 60 -13.90 -7.12 14.46
C HIS A 60 -14.71 -8.27 13.87
N SER A 61 -14.09 -9.42 13.56
CA SER A 61 -14.81 -10.61 13.06
C SER A 61 -15.84 -11.18 14.03
N LYS A 62 -15.70 -10.90 15.33
CA LYS A 62 -16.68 -11.29 16.34
C LYS A 62 -17.84 -10.31 16.46
N LEU A 63 -17.60 -9.03 16.13
CA LEU A 63 -18.65 -8.01 16.10
C LEU A 63 -19.52 -8.14 14.84
N GLU A 64 -18.91 -8.47 13.70
CA GLU A 64 -19.59 -8.51 12.42
C GLU A 64 -19.31 -9.83 11.66
N LYS A 65 -20.34 -10.67 11.51
CA LYS A 65 -20.21 -12.04 10.92
C LYS A 65 -19.88 -12.07 9.41
N ASN A 66 -20.13 -10.98 8.68
CA ASN A 66 -19.99 -10.95 7.21
C ASN A 66 -18.87 -10.03 6.71
N ILE A 67 -17.86 -9.76 7.52
CA ILE A 67 -16.73 -8.87 7.21
C ILE A 67 -16.05 -9.22 5.89
N ALA A 68 -15.75 -10.50 5.65
CA ALA A 68 -15.04 -10.94 4.45
C ALA A 68 -15.75 -10.53 3.14
N LYS A 69 -17.07 -10.40 3.14
CA LYS A 69 -17.86 -10.00 1.97
C LYS A 69 -18.01 -8.48 1.81
N ARG A 70 -18.01 -7.72 2.91
CA ARG A 70 -18.36 -6.29 2.93
C ARG A 70 -17.21 -5.35 3.31
N GLY A 71 -16.08 -5.88 3.80
CA GLY A 71 -14.95 -5.07 4.28
C GLY A 71 -15.17 -4.45 5.65
N GLY A 72 -16.27 -4.81 6.35
CA GLY A 72 -16.65 -4.29 7.65
C GLY A 72 -17.40 -2.96 7.59
N SER A 73 -17.83 -2.48 8.75
CA SER A 73 -18.59 -1.24 8.93
C SER A 73 -18.11 -0.50 10.19
N LEU A 74 -17.83 0.79 10.07
CA LEU A 74 -17.48 1.64 11.22
C LEU A 74 -18.65 1.82 12.16
N GLU A 75 -19.88 1.82 11.65
CA GLU A 75 -21.12 1.91 12.43
C GLU A 75 -21.21 0.72 13.41
N VAL A 76 -20.84 -0.47 12.95
CA VAL A 76 -20.77 -1.67 13.83
C VAL A 76 -19.59 -1.58 14.78
N ILE A 77 -18.41 -1.16 14.30
CA ILE A 77 -17.22 -1.06 15.17
C ILE A 77 -17.48 -0.09 16.32
N PHE A 78 -17.99 1.10 16.05
CA PHE A 78 -18.16 2.17 17.04
C PHE A 78 -19.58 2.23 17.62
N ASN A 79 -20.45 1.29 17.25
CA ASN A 79 -21.84 1.23 17.71
C ASN A 79 -22.52 2.61 17.65
N GLN A 80 -22.50 3.24 16.48
CA GLN A 80 -22.96 4.60 16.22
C GLN A 80 -23.35 4.77 14.75
N ASP A 81 -24.45 5.46 14.46
CA ASP A 81 -24.96 5.61 13.08
C ASP A 81 -24.15 6.62 12.27
N ASP A 82 -23.80 7.77 12.84
CA ASP A 82 -22.94 8.77 12.17
C ASP A 82 -21.49 8.59 12.59
N VAL A 83 -20.70 8.12 11.66
CA VAL A 83 -19.26 7.86 11.84
C VAL A 83 -18.39 8.74 10.95
N SER A 84 -18.92 9.83 10.41
CA SER A 84 -18.21 10.69 9.46
C SER A 84 -16.95 11.33 10.05
N GLU A 85 -17.02 11.83 11.28
CA GLU A 85 -15.87 12.40 12.00
C GLU A 85 -14.88 11.31 12.38
N ILE A 86 -15.36 10.19 12.89
CA ILE A 86 -14.55 9.00 13.22
C ILE A 86 -13.78 8.52 11.98
N PHE A 87 -14.42 8.46 10.82
CA PHE A 87 -13.76 8.06 9.57
C PHE A 87 -12.60 8.99 9.21
N ASN A 88 -12.79 10.31 9.32
CA ASN A 88 -11.75 11.29 9.01
C ASN A 88 -10.57 11.18 9.98
N GLU A 89 -10.83 11.10 11.29
CA GLU A 89 -9.80 10.91 12.32
C GLU A 89 -9.02 9.60 12.10
N LEU A 90 -9.70 8.50 11.79
CA LEU A 90 -9.06 7.21 11.51
C LEU A 90 -8.18 7.23 10.25
N LEU A 91 -8.55 8.00 9.23
CA LEU A 91 -7.69 8.22 8.07
C LEU A 91 -6.40 8.95 8.44
N GLU A 92 -6.47 9.99 9.28
CA GLU A 92 -5.28 10.71 9.76
C GLU A 92 -4.39 9.79 10.59
N VAL A 93 -4.96 9.00 11.50
CA VAL A 93 -4.23 7.98 12.26
C VAL A 93 -3.55 6.97 11.33
N THR A 94 -4.25 6.50 10.30
CA THR A 94 -3.68 5.55 9.33
C THR A 94 -2.47 6.13 8.63
N HIS A 95 -2.53 7.40 8.24
CA HIS A 95 -1.39 8.09 7.62
C HIS A 95 -0.25 8.34 8.61
N PHE A 96 -0.54 8.60 9.87
CA PHE A 96 0.44 8.77 10.93
C PHE A 96 1.19 7.46 11.22
N VAL A 97 0.50 6.36 11.43
CA VAL A 97 1.09 5.04 11.74
C VAL A 97 1.93 4.53 10.58
N ASP A 98 1.53 4.80 9.33
CA ASP A 98 2.18 4.30 8.13
C ASP A 98 3.22 5.28 7.54
N LYS A 99 3.99 5.98 8.40
CA LYS A 99 4.97 7.03 8.03
C LYS A 99 5.99 6.62 6.95
N ASN A 100 6.38 5.34 6.89
CA ASN A 100 7.34 4.79 5.91
C ASN A 100 6.69 3.88 4.88
N SER A 101 5.45 4.16 4.59
CA SER A 101 4.57 3.30 3.81
C SER A 101 4.99 3.11 2.36
N LEU A 102 4.52 2.01 1.81
CA LEU A 102 4.54 1.80 0.37
C LEU A 102 3.82 2.94 -0.38
N HIS A 103 2.78 3.53 0.22
CA HIS A 103 2.06 4.68 -0.31
C HIS A 103 2.97 5.90 -0.47
N LYS A 104 3.72 6.30 0.57
CA LYS A 104 4.66 7.43 0.52
C LYS A 104 5.72 7.21 -0.56
N ARG A 105 6.37 6.04 -0.57
CA ARG A 105 7.39 5.69 -1.59
C ARG A 105 6.83 5.71 -3.01
N LEU A 106 5.58 5.25 -3.22
CA LEU A 106 4.94 5.31 -4.53
C LEU A 106 4.58 6.73 -4.92
N SER A 107 4.15 7.58 -3.98
CA SER A 107 3.83 8.99 -4.23
C SER A 107 5.09 9.78 -4.60
N GLU A 108 6.19 9.61 -3.88
CA GLU A 108 7.49 10.19 -4.21
C GLU A 108 7.95 9.73 -5.60
N HIS A 109 7.88 8.44 -5.89
CA HIS A 109 8.24 7.89 -7.20
C HIS A 109 7.33 8.45 -8.31
N LYS A 110 6.03 8.66 -8.05
CA LYS A 110 5.11 9.28 -9.01
C LYS A 110 5.53 10.70 -9.37
N GLU A 111 5.97 11.51 -8.40
CA GLU A 111 6.46 12.88 -8.66
C GLU A 111 7.78 12.87 -9.43
N LEU A 112 8.72 11.98 -9.11
CA LEU A 112 9.95 11.82 -9.91
C LEU A 112 9.64 11.46 -11.36
N VAL A 113 8.73 10.52 -11.57
CA VAL A 113 8.29 10.13 -12.94
C VAL A 113 7.59 11.28 -13.65
N LYS A 114 6.77 12.07 -12.97
CA LYS A 114 6.09 13.25 -13.51
C LYS A 114 7.07 14.32 -13.97
N ASN A 115 8.11 14.60 -13.19
CA ASN A 115 9.15 15.54 -13.56
C ASN A 115 9.91 15.06 -14.80
N LYS A 116 10.25 13.76 -14.85
CA LYS A 116 10.91 13.18 -16.04
C LYS A 116 10.03 13.24 -17.30
N ILE A 117 8.71 13.09 -17.15
CA ILE A 117 7.75 13.27 -18.25
C ILE A 117 7.80 14.72 -18.78
N LYS A 118 7.86 15.74 -17.90
CA LYS A 118 7.94 17.14 -18.31
C LYS A 118 9.25 17.44 -19.09
N GLU A 119 10.38 16.92 -18.59
CA GLU A 119 11.66 17.06 -19.28
C GLU A 119 11.63 16.47 -20.70
N LEU A 120 11.16 15.21 -20.80
CA LEU A 120 11.07 14.50 -22.07
C LEU A 120 10.05 15.14 -23.05
N ASP A 121 8.92 15.66 -22.53
CA ASP A 121 7.95 16.40 -23.33
C ASP A 121 8.55 17.68 -23.92
N ASN A 122 9.34 18.42 -23.12
CA ASN A 122 10.06 19.60 -23.58
C ASN A 122 11.13 19.23 -24.63
N GLU A 123 11.85 18.13 -24.44
CA GLU A 123 12.86 17.64 -25.38
C GLU A 123 12.22 17.27 -26.73
N VAL A 124 11.10 16.56 -26.72
CA VAL A 124 10.35 16.24 -27.93
C VAL A 124 9.81 17.50 -28.61
N LYS A 125 9.31 18.49 -27.86
CA LYS A 125 8.78 19.75 -28.40
C LYS A 125 9.81 20.62 -29.06
N LYS A 126 11.09 20.53 -28.70
CA LYS A 126 12.17 21.28 -29.37
C LYS A 126 12.26 20.92 -30.86
N GLU A 127 12.17 19.63 -31.21
CA GLU A 127 12.19 19.19 -32.62
C GLU A 127 10.81 19.15 -33.26
N TYR A 128 9.76 18.93 -32.45
CA TYR A 128 8.36 18.76 -32.91
C TYR A 128 7.41 19.66 -32.11
N PRO A 129 7.39 20.98 -32.30
CA PRO A 129 6.61 21.92 -31.46
C PRO A 129 5.12 21.56 -31.31
N ASN A 130 4.52 21.01 -32.37
CA ASN A 130 3.12 20.58 -32.39
C ASN A 130 3.00 19.07 -32.65
N PHE A 131 3.89 18.26 -32.09
CA PHE A 131 4.05 16.86 -32.49
C PHE A 131 2.76 16.03 -32.40
N GLN A 132 1.90 16.24 -31.41
CA GLN A 132 0.64 15.49 -31.27
C GLN A 132 -0.38 15.77 -32.38
N ARG A 133 -0.31 16.92 -33.06
CA ARG A 133 -1.24 17.36 -34.13
C ARG A 133 -0.62 17.37 -35.52
N SER A 134 0.69 17.17 -35.65
CA SER A 134 1.40 17.29 -36.92
C SER A 134 1.38 16.00 -37.74
N LYS A 135 1.49 16.13 -39.09
CA LYS A 135 1.73 14.98 -39.97
C LYS A 135 3.04 14.25 -39.62
N LYS A 136 4.08 14.98 -39.20
CA LYS A 136 5.37 14.44 -38.76
C LYS A 136 5.22 13.50 -37.56
N PHE A 137 4.27 13.74 -36.65
CA PHE A 137 3.99 12.83 -35.53
C PHE A 137 3.46 11.46 -36.01
N LYS A 138 2.61 11.44 -37.03
CA LYS A 138 2.12 10.17 -37.58
C LYS A 138 3.25 9.36 -38.22
N GLU A 139 4.23 10.03 -38.82
CA GLU A 139 5.44 9.38 -39.34
C GLU A 139 6.32 8.82 -38.24
N LEU A 140 6.56 9.61 -37.18
CA LEU A 140 7.29 9.18 -35.99
C LEU A 140 6.64 7.93 -35.36
N ASP A 141 5.34 7.93 -35.15
CA ASP A 141 4.60 6.79 -34.61
C ASP A 141 4.70 5.55 -35.52
N LYS A 142 4.68 5.74 -36.85
CA LYS A 142 4.89 4.66 -37.83
C LYS A 142 6.32 4.08 -37.74
N ILE A 143 7.34 4.94 -37.65
CA ILE A 143 8.75 4.51 -37.49
C ILE A 143 8.92 3.66 -36.23
N VAL A 144 8.41 4.15 -35.09
CA VAL A 144 8.51 3.43 -33.82
C VAL A 144 7.76 2.10 -33.87
N LYS A 145 6.56 2.06 -34.46
CA LYS A 145 5.77 0.83 -34.56
C LYS A 145 6.40 -0.25 -35.43
N LYS A 146 7.22 0.14 -36.41
CA LYS A 146 7.98 -0.78 -37.27
C LYS A 146 9.26 -1.32 -36.60
N SER A 147 9.82 -0.60 -35.63
CA SER A 147 11.02 -1.01 -34.92
C SER A 147 10.71 -1.99 -33.75
N ASN A 148 11.71 -2.75 -33.30
CA ASN A 148 11.61 -3.55 -32.08
C ASN A 148 11.48 -2.69 -30.81
N ALA A 149 11.82 -1.41 -30.88
CA ALA A 149 11.62 -0.44 -29.81
C ALA A 149 10.11 -0.17 -29.49
N LYS A 150 9.17 -0.62 -30.36
CA LYS A 150 7.71 -0.47 -30.16
C LYS A 150 7.24 -0.99 -28.80
N TYR A 151 7.90 -1.99 -28.23
CA TYR A 151 7.53 -2.56 -26.93
C TYR A 151 7.75 -1.57 -25.79
N PHE A 152 8.71 -0.64 -25.92
CA PHE A 152 8.94 0.42 -24.94
C PHE A 152 7.83 1.47 -24.89
N LEU A 153 6.97 1.53 -25.86
CA LEU A 153 5.76 2.38 -25.79
C LEU A 153 4.82 1.96 -24.62
N ARG A 154 5.00 0.74 -24.10
CA ARG A 154 4.16 0.18 -23.02
C ARG A 154 4.94 -0.20 -21.77
N TYR A 155 6.20 -0.60 -21.92
CA TYR A 155 7.01 -1.17 -20.85
C TYR A 155 8.38 -0.48 -20.79
N ASP A 156 8.90 -0.29 -19.59
CA ASP A 156 10.24 0.22 -19.33
C ASP A 156 11.32 -0.87 -19.40
N ARG A 157 10.91 -2.14 -19.33
CA ARG A 157 11.80 -3.29 -19.51
C ARG A 157 11.09 -4.37 -20.33
N VAL A 158 11.78 -4.93 -21.31
CA VAL A 158 11.24 -5.94 -22.22
C VAL A 158 12.20 -7.13 -22.28
N LYS A 159 11.68 -8.33 -22.06
CA LYS A 159 12.41 -9.59 -22.22
C LYS A 159 11.93 -10.27 -23.51
N LEU A 160 12.76 -10.31 -24.52
CA LEU A 160 12.49 -11.09 -25.74
C LEU A 160 13.03 -12.50 -25.55
N ARG A 161 12.17 -13.49 -25.77
CA ARG A 161 12.61 -14.89 -25.80
C ARG A 161 13.49 -15.11 -27.03
N GLY A 162 14.68 -15.65 -26.82
CA GLY A 162 15.49 -16.16 -27.92
C GLY A 162 14.84 -17.42 -28.50
N TRP A 163 15.12 -17.70 -29.77
CA TRP A 163 14.65 -18.94 -30.40
C TRP A 163 15.60 -20.08 -30.03
N LEU A 164 15.01 -21.23 -29.68
CA LEU A 164 15.60 -22.53 -29.34
C LEU A 164 16.75 -22.48 -28.31
N PHE A 165 17.97 -22.16 -28.64
CA PHE A 165 19.12 -22.20 -27.73
C PHE A 165 19.67 -20.81 -27.36
N GLN A 166 19.04 -19.73 -27.80
CA GLN A 166 19.51 -18.39 -27.51
C GLN A 166 19.03 -17.92 -26.13
N LYS A 167 19.96 -17.35 -25.34
CA LYS A 167 19.61 -16.70 -24.07
C LYS A 167 18.62 -15.54 -24.31
N PRO A 168 17.60 -15.40 -23.45
CA PRO A 168 16.65 -14.32 -23.59
C PRO A 168 17.36 -12.95 -23.46
N LYS A 169 17.18 -12.07 -24.45
CA LYS A 169 17.74 -10.72 -24.43
C LYS A 169 16.81 -9.79 -23.66
N VAL A 170 17.35 -9.08 -22.66
CA VAL A 170 16.62 -8.11 -21.87
C VAL A 170 17.01 -6.72 -22.35
N TYR A 171 16.02 -5.95 -22.80
CA TYR A 171 16.14 -4.54 -23.16
C TYR A 171 15.56 -3.68 -22.06
N ALA A 172 16.24 -2.59 -21.71
CA ALA A 172 15.79 -1.61 -20.75
C ALA A 172 15.72 -0.24 -21.40
N ILE A 173 14.72 0.55 -21.04
CA ILE A 173 14.47 1.87 -21.63
C ILE A 173 15.66 2.84 -21.41
N GLU A 174 16.41 2.63 -20.33
CA GLU A 174 17.61 3.40 -19.99
C GLU A 174 18.73 3.22 -21.03
N ASN A 175 18.78 2.05 -21.67
CA ASN A 175 19.82 1.66 -22.64
C ASN A 175 19.36 1.75 -24.09
N ILE A 176 18.25 2.46 -24.35
CA ILE A 176 17.62 2.47 -25.68
C ILE A 176 18.56 3.01 -26.78
N GLU A 177 19.42 4.00 -26.46
CA GLU A 177 20.40 4.53 -27.43
C GLU A 177 21.40 3.47 -27.86
N ARG A 178 21.87 2.67 -26.91
CA ARG A 178 22.83 1.59 -27.18
C ARG A 178 22.20 0.43 -27.94
N ASP A 179 20.96 0.10 -27.56
CA ASP A 179 20.28 -1.07 -28.09
C ASP A 179 19.59 -0.80 -29.44
N PHE A 180 19.37 0.48 -29.79
CA PHE A 180 18.74 0.96 -31.04
C PHE A 180 19.43 2.22 -31.57
N PRO A 181 20.73 2.11 -31.99
CA PRO A 181 21.53 3.27 -32.40
C PRO A 181 21.02 3.95 -33.68
N GLU A 182 20.16 3.28 -34.44
CA GLU A 182 19.53 3.81 -35.64
C GLU A 182 18.45 4.87 -35.36
N LEU A 183 17.96 4.97 -34.11
CA LEU A 183 16.90 5.90 -33.75
C LEU A 183 17.44 7.30 -33.47
N LYS A 184 16.80 8.32 -34.06
CA LYS A 184 17.10 9.71 -33.77
C LYS A 184 16.80 10.10 -32.33
N PRO A 185 17.55 11.07 -31.73
CA PRO A 185 17.34 11.47 -30.32
C PRO A 185 15.89 11.82 -29.96
N ALA A 186 15.19 12.57 -30.80
CA ALA A 186 13.77 12.91 -30.57
C ALA A 186 12.83 11.71 -30.60
N VAL A 187 13.17 10.68 -31.40
CA VAL A 187 12.41 9.41 -31.42
C VAL A 187 12.61 8.67 -30.11
N ILE A 188 13.83 8.65 -29.61
CA ILE A 188 14.19 8.05 -28.31
C ILE A 188 13.49 8.79 -27.18
N ALA A 189 13.53 10.12 -27.15
CA ALA A 189 12.82 10.95 -26.19
C ALA A 189 11.30 10.68 -26.20
N PHE A 190 10.72 10.55 -27.38
CA PHE A 190 9.30 10.21 -27.52
C PHE A 190 8.97 8.81 -26.97
N ILE A 191 9.79 7.81 -27.28
CA ILE A 191 9.60 6.45 -26.76
C ILE A 191 9.69 6.45 -25.22
N ARG A 192 10.69 7.12 -24.66
CA ARG A 192 10.85 7.31 -23.23
C ARG A 192 9.63 8.01 -22.62
N LEU A 193 9.18 9.12 -23.22
CA LEU A 193 7.99 9.84 -22.79
C LEU A 193 6.78 8.92 -22.68
N LYS A 194 6.51 8.12 -23.72
CA LYS A 194 5.39 7.16 -23.71
C LYS A 194 5.53 6.08 -22.66
N SER A 195 6.72 5.53 -22.50
CA SER A 195 7.02 4.53 -21.44
C SER A 195 6.78 5.10 -20.05
N TYR A 196 7.31 6.31 -19.76
CA TYR A 196 7.14 6.97 -18.47
C TYR A 196 5.67 7.36 -18.19
N GLN A 197 4.91 7.81 -19.21
CA GLN A 197 3.46 8.03 -19.05
C GLN A 197 2.72 6.76 -18.65
N LYS A 198 3.06 5.61 -19.23
CA LYS A 198 2.49 4.31 -18.82
C LYS A 198 2.95 3.89 -17.41
N LYS A 199 4.21 4.16 -17.06
CA LYS A 199 4.75 3.93 -15.71
C LYS A 199 3.99 4.76 -14.67
N GLN A 200 3.76 6.05 -14.94
CA GLN A 200 2.97 6.93 -14.08
C GLN A 200 1.54 6.41 -13.87
N ALA A 201 0.88 5.98 -14.94
CA ALA A 201 -0.46 5.41 -14.83
C ALA A 201 -0.49 4.13 -13.95
N ARG A 202 0.51 3.23 -14.10
CA ARG A 202 0.61 2.04 -13.25
C ARG A 202 0.86 2.39 -11.77
N ILE A 203 1.70 3.40 -11.50
CA ILE A 203 1.94 3.88 -10.13
C ILE A 203 0.64 4.46 -9.55
N ALA A 204 -0.06 5.31 -10.30
CA ALA A 204 -1.35 5.88 -9.88
C ALA A 204 -2.40 4.80 -9.56
N GLN A 205 -2.50 3.75 -10.39
CA GLN A 205 -3.39 2.61 -10.12
C GLN A 205 -3.00 1.86 -8.83
N ARG A 206 -1.70 1.71 -8.54
CA ARG A 206 -1.24 1.09 -7.29
C ARG A 206 -1.56 1.93 -6.08
N ILE A 207 -1.37 3.26 -6.17
CA ILE A 207 -1.75 4.21 -5.10
C ILE A 207 -3.26 4.12 -4.84
N ASN A 208 -4.09 4.17 -5.89
CA ASN A 208 -5.55 4.08 -5.74
C ASN A 208 -6.00 2.74 -5.10
N LYS A 209 -5.30 1.63 -5.39
CA LYS A 209 -5.58 0.35 -4.73
C LYS A 209 -5.20 0.37 -3.26
N LEU A 210 -4.10 1.03 -2.90
CA LEU A 210 -3.68 1.18 -1.51
C LEU A 210 -4.65 2.08 -0.74
N ASN A 211 -5.08 3.22 -1.32
CA ASN A 211 -6.06 4.09 -0.69
C ASN A 211 -7.34 3.32 -0.37
N LYS A 212 -7.90 2.60 -1.35
CA LYS A 212 -9.07 1.75 -1.13
C LYS A 212 -8.87 0.65 -0.08
N TYR A 213 -7.65 0.20 0.12
CA TYR A 213 -7.32 -0.74 1.19
C TYR A 213 -7.30 -0.04 2.55
N TYR A 214 -6.64 1.12 2.65
CA TYR A 214 -6.56 1.90 3.89
C TYR A 214 -7.90 2.47 4.35
N GLU A 215 -8.81 2.77 3.41
CA GLU A 215 -10.17 3.24 3.70
C GLU A 215 -11.13 2.14 4.18
N ARG A 216 -10.69 0.88 4.24
CA ARG A 216 -11.55 -0.20 4.76
C ARG A 216 -11.74 -0.06 6.26
N PRO A 217 -12.96 -0.14 6.78
CA PRO A 217 -13.24 -0.09 8.22
C PRO A 217 -12.38 -1.04 9.05
N THR A 218 -12.13 -2.25 8.53
CA THR A 218 -11.27 -3.24 9.19
C THR A 218 -9.84 -2.75 9.36
N GLU A 219 -9.27 -2.11 8.34
CA GLU A 219 -7.90 -1.60 8.36
C GLU A 219 -7.79 -0.33 9.20
N LEU A 220 -8.76 0.58 9.06
CA LEU A 220 -8.82 1.81 9.85
C LEU A 220 -8.82 1.51 11.34
N PHE A 221 -9.66 0.57 11.77
CA PHE A 221 -9.72 0.16 13.17
C PHE A 221 -8.45 -0.55 13.64
N ALA A 222 -7.90 -1.44 12.83
CA ALA A 222 -6.65 -2.13 13.17
C ALA A 222 -5.47 -1.16 13.30
N ARG A 223 -5.37 -0.15 12.41
CA ARG A 223 -4.37 0.92 12.48
C ARG A 223 -4.55 1.82 13.69
N PHE A 224 -5.77 2.11 14.07
CA PHE A 224 -6.06 2.87 15.27
C PHE A 224 -5.55 2.14 16.54
N ILE A 225 -5.82 0.85 16.67
CA ILE A 225 -5.34 0.03 17.79
C ILE A 225 -3.80 -0.09 17.78
N GLU A 226 -3.20 -0.27 16.61
CA GLU A 226 -1.75 -0.27 16.43
C GLU A 226 -1.14 1.08 16.89
N GLY A 227 -1.75 2.19 16.47
CA GLY A 227 -1.33 3.54 16.82
C GLY A 227 -1.44 3.83 18.32
N LEU A 228 -2.54 3.48 18.96
CA LEU A 228 -2.69 3.60 20.42
C LEU A 228 -1.60 2.85 21.19
N TYR A 229 -1.11 1.74 20.65
CA TYR A 229 0.01 1.04 21.28
C TYR A 229 1.36 1.73 21.06
N GLU A 230 1.61 2.27 19.87
CA GLU A 230 2.91 2.85 19.51
C GLU A 230 3.09 4.30 19.95
N ALA A 231 2.01 5.08 19.98
CA ALA A 231 2.02 6.54 20.17
C ALA A 231 0.69 7.02 20.77
N ASP A 232 0.36 6.56 21.98
CA ASP A 232 -0.95 6.81 22.64
C ASP A 232 -1.31 8.30 22.70
N GLU A 233 -0.36 9.14 23.14
CA GLU A 233 -0.60 10.59 23.29
C GLU A 233 -0.92 11.25 21.93
N GLU A 234 -0.10 10.96 20.91
CA GLU A 234 -0.29 11.52 19.57
C GLU A 234 -1.59 11.03 18.92
N ILE A 235 -1.99 9.78 19.17
CA ILE A 235 -3.24 9.24 18.62
C ILE A 235 -4.45 9.88 19.30
N ARG A 236 -4.39 10.15 20.61
CA ARG A 236 -5.46 10.89 21.32
C ARG A 236 -5.61 12.31 20.82
N GLU A 237 -4.52 12.96 20.43
CA GLU A 237 -4.56 14.31 19.83
C GLU A 237 -5.11 14.29 18.40
N LEU A 238 -4.72 13.30 17.60
CA LEU A 238 -5.15 13.17 16.19
C LEU A 238 -6.59 12.67 16.05
N ALA A 239 -7.06 11.85 16.99
CA ALA A 239 -8.37 11.20 16.93
C ALA A 239 -9.12 11.28 18.27
N PRO A 240 -9.42 12.49 18.77
CA PRO A 240 -10.02 12.67 20.09
C PRO A 240 -11.42 12.07 20.19
N ILE A 241 -12.26 12.22 19.17
CA ILE A 241 -13.66 11.71 19.16
C ILE A 241 -13.62 10.18 19.10
N THR A 242 -12.80 9.62 18.19
CA THR A 242 -12.64 8.16 18.04
C THR A 242 -12.11 7.54 19.32
N THR A 243 -11.12 8.18 19.95
CA THR A 243 -10.51 7.68 21.19
C THR A 243 -11.49 7.70 22.34
N CYS A 244 -12.23 8.80 22.52
CA CYS A 244 -13.27 8.90 23.55
C CYS A 244 -14.32 7.77 23.37
N ARG A 245 -14.87 7.66 22.17
CA ARG A 245 -15.87 6.65 21.85
C ARG A 245 -15.35 5.22 22.02
N PHE A 246 -14.12 4.94 21.60
CA PHE A 246 -13.49 3.63 21.77
C PHE A 246 -13.39 3.25 23.24
N PHE A 247 -12.90 4.14 24.12
CA PHE A 247 -12.74 3.84 25.55
C PHE A 247 -14.09 3.71 26.27
N GLU A 248 -15.10 4.48 25.89
CA GLU A 248 -16.48 4.27 26.38
C GLU A 248 -16.99 2.86 26.10
N LEU A 249 -16.89 2.42 24.85
CA LEU A 249 -17.30 1.08 24.43
C LEU A 249 -16.45 -0.02 25.08
N LEU A 250 -15.16 0.23 25.26
CA LEU A 250 -14.25 -0.69 25.95
C LEU A 250 -14.67 -0.87 27.41
N GLN A 251 -15.01 0.20 28.12
CA GLN A 251 -15.50 0.15 29.50
C GLN A 251 -16.84 -0.59 29.62
N GLN A 252 -17.75 -0.37 28.68
CA GLN A 252 -19.03 -1.07 28.58
C GLN A 252 -18.88 -2.57 28.25
N GLY A 253 -17.66 -3.02 27.89
CA GLY A 253 -17.39 -4.41 27.53
C GLY A 253 -17.82 -4.79 26.11
N TYR A 254 -18.06 -3.81 25.24
CA TYR A 254 -18.41 -4.03 23.84
C TYR A 254 -17.31 -4.82 23.09
N TYR A 255 -16.04 -4.45 23.31
CA TYR A 255 -14.88 -5.18 22.79
C TYR A 255 -14.31 -6.12 23.86
N LYS A 256 -15.04 -7.20 24.19
CA LYS A 256 -14.67 -8.11 25.31
C LYS A 256 -13.19 -8.48 25.34
N ASN A 257 -12.66 -8.94 24.20
CA ASN A 257 -11.30 -9.43 24.12
C ASN A 257 -10.25 -8.32 24.14
N LEU A 258 -10.54 -7.13 23.60
CA LEU A 258 -9.65 -5.99 23.67
C LEU A 258 -9.56 -5.40 25.07
N LYS A 259 -10.65 -5.43 25.86
CA LYS A 259 -10.64 -4.93 27.23
C LYS A 259 -9.54 -5.58 28.07
N GLU A 260 -9.40 -6.90 27.98
CA GLU A 260 -8.37 -7.61 28.72
C GLU A 260 -6.96 -7.27 28.23
N VAL A 261 -6.77 -7.12 26.92
CA VAL A 261 -5.49 -6.68 26.33
C VAL A 261 -5.10 -5.31 26.87
N PHE A 262 -6.01 -4.34 26.80
CA PHE A 262 -5.72 -2.96 27.21
C PHE A 262 -5.55 -2.80 28.71
N THR A 263 -6.28 -3.54 29.53
CA THR A 263 -6.18 -3.43 31.00
C THR A 263 -5.02 -4.21 31.58
N LYS A 264 -4.77 -5.44 31.11
CA LYS A 264 -3.79 -6.36 31.72
C LYS A 264 -2.43 -6.35 31.00
N ILE A 265 -2.44 -6.12 29.70
CA ILE A 265 -1.27 -6.30 28.85
C ILE A 265 -0.69 -4.94 28.41
N VAL A 266 -1.50 -4.03 27.92
CA VAL A 266 -1.06 -2.75 27.39
C VAL A 266 -0.94 -1.66 28.45
N LYS A 267 -1.67 -1.80 29.58
CA LYS A 267 -1.70 -0.81 30.68
C LYS A 267 -1.87 0.63 30.17
N ILE A 268 -2.75 0.82 29.22
CA ILE A 268 -3.20 2.15 28.80
C ILE A 268 -4.24 2.58 29.84
N CYS A 269 -3.90 3.59 30.62
CA CYS A 269 -4.78 4.19 31.62
C CYS A 269 -5.69 5.21 30.98
#